data_e89b2b6021d08b3ee50120c1d4300e19
#
_entry.id   e89b2b6021d08b3ee50120c1d4300e19
#
_cell.length_a   1.000
_cell.length_b   1.000
_cell.length_c   1.000
_cell.angle_alpha   90.00
_cell.angle_beta   90.00
_cell.angle_gamma   90.00
#
_symmetry.space_group_name_H-M   'P 1'
#
loop_
_entity.id
_entity.type
_entity.pdbx_description
1 polymer ?
#
loop_
_entity_poly.entity_id
_entity_poly.type
_entity_poly.pdbx_seq_one_letter_code
_entity_poly.pdbx_strand_id
1 'polypeptide(L)'
;MSHTPSLPRRLVVLLGSAALIFAACGTAAPSGSTAVSQPPTTSVAPSVAPTDAEPYEGMAYPEADAPCGTAPYTGSLKKITATDRLTVEFQLCAPDPAFLPKVAFSVFGIWDSDYLAAHAPDKSYLTAPVGTGPYTVSQWDAGNRLVYTANPTYWGEPALTPNVEFRWSDEAAQRLLELQSGTVDGIDNPGADDIAAITGNAELKFNIREPLNTFYLGFNNTIKPWSNEKIRKAIAMGIDRERIVTNFYPEGSEVADYFTPCNVPFGCEGDATWGFDLDAAKALLAEGMAEEGITSISTELQFRAAVRGYLPDPPQIATEIAGQLSTNLGIETTLDLQESGAFLDANAAGTLDGIFLLGWGADYPDPTNFLDYHFGAGSGAKFGEPFPDVAAALQTGATSLDEATRQAAYVEANNLIKEHVPAVIVAHGASGTAFKADVTGSHASPLSNETFSVMQAGDRDTLVWMQNAEPLSLYCGDETDGESLRACEQVNEALYAYEIGGTEAIPGLATECVASDDASTWTCTLRDGVTFSDGADFDANDVVVSYAAMWDAEHPLHVGRSGAFEYWPGLWGGFLNPPPPAS
;
A
#
# COMPACT_ATOMS: atom_id res chain seq x y z
N MET A 1 -47.32 12.90 35.73
CA MET A 1 -46.81 13.96 36.60
C MET A 1 -45.45 14.29 36.04
N SER A 2 -45.37 15.09 35.00
CA SER A 2 -45.24 16.55 34.90
C SER A 2 -44.09 17.08 35.74
N HIS A 3 -43.02 17.47 35.08
CA HIS A 3 -42.52 18.84 35.03
C HIS A 3 -41.18 18.93 34.29
N THR A 4 -41.22 19.49 33.09
CA THR A 4 -40.20 20.42 32.56
C THR A 4 -40.50 21.82 33.12
N PRO A 5 -39.53 22.74 33.24
CA PRO A 5 -39.20 23.68 32.15
C PRO A 5 -37.72 24.13 32.18
N SER A 6 -37.15 24.67 31.23
CA SER A 6 -37.24 25.78 30.27
C SER A 6 -35.91 26.56 30.24
N LEU A 7 -35.41 26.80 29.03
CA LEU A 7 -34.32 27.75 28.70
C LEU A 7 -34.68 29.20 29.07
N PRO A 8 -33.69 30.10 29.15
CA PRO A 8 -33.85 31.25 28.29
C PRO A 8 -32.62 31.64 27.42
N ARG A 9 -33.04 32.31 26.41
CA ARG A 9 -32.38 32.90 25.25
C ARG A 9 -31.68 34.25 25.57
N ARG A 10 -30.77 34.60 24.64
CA ARG A 10 -30.33 35.93 24.15
C ARG A 10 -29.21 36.64 24.90
N LEU A 11 -28.17 37.08 24.21
CA LEU A 11 -28.15 38.37 23.55
C LEU A 11 -26.97 38.46 22.53
N VAL A 12 -27.33 38.98 21.35
CA VAL A 12 -26.45 39.44 20.27
C VAL A 12 -26.06 40.88 20.57
N VAL A 13 -24.77 41.23 20.39
CA VAL A 13 -24.39 42.65 20.17
C VAL A 13 -23.38 42.70 19.02
N LEU A 14 -23.83 43.35 17.98
CA LEU A 14 -23.11 43.89 16.82
C LEU A 14 -22.61 45.31 17.13
N LEU A 15 -21.65 45.76 16.34
CA LEU A 15 -21.17 47.16 16.09
C LEU A 15 -19.65 47.22 16.33
N GLY A 16 -18.84 47.79 15.48
CA GLY A 16 -19.01 48.58 14.27
C GLY A 16 -17.64 49.10 13.84
N SER A 17 -17.52 49.36 12.59
CA SER A 17 -16.39 49.87 11.83
C SER A 17 -15.91 51.26 12.27
N ALA A 18 -14.59 51.57 12.07
CA ALA A 18 -14.17 52.90 11.63
C ALA A 18 -12.78 52.88 11.00
N ALA A 19 -12.73 53.17 9.75
CA ALA A 19 -11.57 53.59 8.98
C ALA A 19 -11.27 55.07 9.26
N LEU A 20 -10.01 55.47 9.31
CA LEU A 20 -9.61 56.87 9.10
C LEU A 20 -8.27 56.93 8.37
N ILE A 21 -8.38 57.46 7.17
CA ILE A 21 -7.32 58.00 6.30
C ILE A 21 -7.01 59.44 6.78
N PHE A 22 -5.73 59.82 6.86
CA PHE A 22 -5.33 61.20 6.62
C PHE A 22 -3.94 61.28 6.02
N ALA A 23 -3.91 61.94 4.86
CA ALA A 23 -2.73 62.47 4.20
C ALA A 23 -2.57 63.96 4.60
N ALA A 24 -1.34 64.46 4.62
CA ALA A 24 -0.96 65.75 3.99
C ALA A 24 0.42 66.22 4.43
N CYS A 25 1.25 66.42 3.49
CA CYS A 25 2.01 67.58 3.01
C CYS A 25 2.58 68.58 4.01
N GLY A 26 3.87 68.91 3.79
CA GLY A 26 4.33 70.29 3.94
C GLY A 26 5.76 70.50 4.35
N THR A 27 6.67 70.68 3.43
CA THR A 27 7.59 71.76 3.09
C THR A 27 8.80 72.11 4.00
N ALA A 28 9.93 72.23 3.28
CA ALA A 28 11.02 73.19 3.34
C ALA A 28 12.35 72.78 4.01
N ALA A 29 13.39 72.76 3.17
CA ALA A 29 14.83 72.75 3.48
C ALA A 29 15.30 74.06 4.14
N PRO A 30 16.55 74.13 4.73
CA PRO A 30 17.74 74.23 3.88
C PRO A 30 19.05 73.57 4.43
N SER A 31 19.90 73.24 3.45
CA SER A 31 21.35 73.34 3.37
C SER A 31 22.25 73.03 4.56
N GLY A 32 23.02 71.97 4.40
CA GLY A 32 24.25 71.73 5.16
C GLY A 32 25.13 70.71 4.44
N SER A 33 26.05 71.18 3.63
CA SER A 33 27.11 70.44 2.95
C SER A 33 28.13 69.87 3.94
N THR A 34 28.22 68.53 4.02
CA THR A 34 29.46 67.89 4.48
C THR A 34 29.71 66.68 3.55
N ALA A 35 30.90 66.81 2.90
CA ALA A 35 31.43 65.76 2.02
C ALA A 35 31.73 64.52 2.83
N VAL A 36 31.06 63.39 2.45
CA VAL A 36 31.40 62.03 2.91
C VAL A 36 32.17 61.35 1.79
N SER A 37 33.42 60.95 2.08
CA SER A 37 34.25 60.14 1.21
C SER A 37 33.57 58.89 0.75
N GLN A 38 33.56 58.63 -0.54
CA GLN A 38 33.19 57.33 -1.12
C GLN A 38 34.20 56.26 -0.70
N PRO A 39 33.75 55.07 -0.27
CA PRO A 39 34.64 53.91 -0.17
C PRO A 39 35.04 53.45 -1.57
N PRO A 40 36.18 52.77 -1.72
CA PRO A 40 36.71 52.36 -3.01
C PRO A 40 35.77 51.32 -3.64
N THR A 41 35.44 51.54 -4.90
CA THR A 41 34.80 50.58 -5.78
C THR A 41 35.68 49.33 -5.91
N THR A 42 35.31 48.26 -5.23
CA THR A 42 35.84 46.94 -5.55
C THR A 42 35.36 46.56 -6.94
N SER A 43 36.30 46.44 -7.85
CA SER A 43 36.10 45.85 -9.17
C SER A 43 35.56 44.42 -8.96
N VAL A 44 34.32 44.18 -9.30
CA VAL A 44 33.78 42.84 -9.44
C VAL A 44 34.47 42.23 -10.67
N ALA A 45 35.29 41.22 -10.43
CA ALA A 45 35.80 40.38 -11.51
C ALA A 45 34.62 39.85 -12.34
N PRO A 46 34.76 39.73 -13.67
CA PRO A 46 33.71 39.14 -14.46
C PRO A 46 33.44 37.71 -13.96
N SER A 47 32.18 37.43 -13.64
CA SER A 47 31.70 36.10 -13.40
C SER A 47 32.12 35.26 -14.61
N VAL A 48 32.99 34.30 -14.39
CA VAL A 48 33.27 33.26 -15.38
C VAL A 48 31.93 32.57 -15.59
N ALA A 49 31.42 32.64 -16.80
CA ALA A 49 30.29 31.78 -17.21
C ALA A 49 30.66 30.33 -16.89
N PRO A 50 29.74 29.50 -16.43
CA PRO A 50 30.02 28.09 -16.23
C PRO A 50 30.63 27.55 -17.53
N THR A 51 31.80 26.96 -17.43
CA THR A 51 32.38 26.13 -18.47
C THR A 51 31.31 25.12 -18.89
N ASP A 52 31.14 24.95 -20.20
CA ASP A 52 30.23 24.01 -20.84
C ASP A 52 30.22 22.69 -20.04
N ALA A 53 29.16 22.47 -19.26
CA ALA A 53 28.89 21.15 -18.72
C ALA A 53 28.70 20.22 -19.90
N GLU A 54 29.33 19.05 -19.88
CA GLU A 54 29.07 18.01 -20.88
C GLU A 54 27.55 17.82 -21.00
N PRO A 55 27.03 17.63 -22.22
CA PRO A 55 25.61 17.39 -22.39
C PRO A 55 25.19 16.18 -21.56
N TYR A 56 24.08 16.30 -20.82
CA TYR A 56 23.53 15.17 -20.08
C TYR A 56 23.22 14.01 -21.05
N GLU A 57 23.79 12.84 -20.79
CA GLU A 57 23.49 11.62 -21.55
C GLU A 57 22.34 10.88 -20.87
N GLY A 58 21.12 11.18 -21.32
CA GLY A 58 19.91 10.50 -20.83
C GLY A 58 19.85 9.06 -21.31
N MET A 59 19.48 8.16 -20.42
CA MET A 59 19.26 6.75 -20.70
C MET A 59 17.84 6.50 -21.21
N ALA A 60 17.67 5.43 -21.98
CA ALA A 60 16.35 4.90 -22.34
C ALA A 60 16.35 3.37 -22.19
N TYR A 61 15.27 2.83 -21.64
CA TYR A 61 15.14 1.39 -21.46
C TYR A 61 13.72 0.92 -21.84
N PRO A 62 13.59 -0.19 -22.60
CA PRO A 62 14.67 -0.86 -23.34
C PRO A 62 15.17 0.00 -24.51
N GLU A 63 16.29 -0.38 -25.14
CA GLU A 63 16.81 0.33 -26.32
C GLU A 63 15.78 0.37 -27.46
N ALA A 64 15.17 -0.78 -27.77
CA ALA A 64 14.01 -0.89 -28.66
C ALA A 64 12.73 -1.01 -27.80
N ASP A 65 11.64 -0.40 -28.26
CA ASP A 65 10.34 -0.46 -27.56
C ASP A 65 9.95 -1.90 -27.18
N ALA A 66 9.44 -2.10 -25.98
CA ALA A 66 8.90 -3.38 -25.56
C ALA A 66 7.75 -3.82 -26.48
N PRO A 67 7.62 -5.13 -26.77
CA PRO A 67 6.69 -5.64 -27.77
C PRO A 67 5.25 -5.73 -27.26
N CYS A 68 4.62 -4.58 -26.96
CA CYS A 68 3.27 -4.48 -26.45
C CYS A 68 2.28 -5.39 -27.19
N GLY A 69 1.50 -6.17 -26.42
CA GLY A 69 0.49 -7.08 -26.98
C GLY A 69 1.05 -8.27 -27.76
N THR A 70 2.36 -8.53 -27.71
CA THR A 70 3.01 -9.63 -28.42
C THR A 70 3.63 -10.61 -27.42
N ALA A 71 3.08 -11.82 -27.33
CA ALA A 71 3.62 -12.85 -26.44
C ALA A 71 5.12 -13.12 -26.71
N PRO A 72 5.93 -13.40 -25.68
CA PRO A 72 5.52 -13.65 -24.28
C PRO A 72 5.30 -12.40 -23.43
N TYR A 73 5.55 -11.18 -23.94
CA TYR A 73 5.41 -9.95 -23.16
C TYR A 73 3.94 -9.61 -22.91
N THR A 74 3.58 -9.50 -21.66
CA THR A 74 2.23 -9.13 -21.18
C THR A 74 2.23 -7.82 -20.38
N GLY A 75 3.40 -7.18 -20.25
CA GLY A 75 3.58 -5.97 -19.45
C GLY A 75 2.90 -4.75 -20.06
N SER A 76 2.61 -3.78 -19.18
CA SER A 76 1.97 -2.51 -19.52
C SER A 76 2.96 -1.38 -19.86
N LEU A 77 4.25 -1.53 -19.52
CA LEU A 77 5.28 -0.56 -19.89
C LEU A 77 5.83 -0.84 -21.29
N LYS A 78 6.04 0.23 -22.04
CA LYS A 78 6.62 0.18 -23.39
C LYS A 78 8.06 0.67 -23.40
N LYS A 79 8.34 1.79 -22.72
CA LYS A 79 9.65 2.40 -22.65
C LYS A 79 9.73 3.40 -21.51
N ILE A 80 10.90 3.54 -20.91
CA ILE A 80 11.21 4.60 -19.95
C ILE A 80 12.41 5.38 -20.49
N THR A 81 12.36 6.71 -20.47
CA THR A 81 13.39 7.57 -21.06
C THR A 81 13.72 8.74 -20.16
N ALA A 82 14.97 8.90 -19.78
CA ALA A 82 15.51 10.14 -19.22
C ALA A 82 15.72 11.14 -20.35
N THR A 83 14.80 12.08 -20.55
CA THR A 83 14.87 13.06 -21.65
C THR A 83 15.81 14.22 -21.34
N ASP A 84 16.01 14.50 -20.07
CA ASP A 84 17.05 15.37 -19.51
C ASP A 84 17.33 15.00 -18.05
N ARG A 85 18.23 15.69 -17.37
CA ARG A 85 18.66 15.35 -16.01
C ARG A 85 17.51 15.24 -14.99
N LEU A 86 16.45 16.01 -15.20
CA LEU A 86 15.32 16.13 -14.27
C LEU A 86 13.99 15.77 -14.93
N THR A 87 13.98 15.08 -16.05
CA THR A 87 12.75 14.69 -16.72
C THR A 87 12.81 13.25 -17.17
N VAL A 88 11.85 12.46 -16.70
CA VAL A 88 11.67 11.06 -17.12
C VAL A 88 10.31 10.87 -17.77
N GLU A 89 10.29 10.16 -18.89
CA GLU A 89 9.08 9.81 -19.62
C GLU A 89 8.82 8.31 -19.52
N PHE A 90 7.60 7.94 -19.12
CA PHE A 90 7.10 6.58 -19.13
C PHE A 90 6.10 6.40 -20.26
N GLN A 91 6.44 5.59 -21.25
CA GLN A 91 5.53 5.19 -22.31
C GLN A 91 4.89 3.86 -21.95
N LEU A 92 3.57 3.78 -22.07
CA LEU A 92 2.76 2.62 -21.69
C LEU A 92 2.21 1.92 -22.94
N CYS A 93 1.89 0.64 -22.82
CA CYS A 93 1.24 -0.15 -23.86
C CYS A 93 -0.27 0.15 -23.98
N ALA A 94 -0.87 0.64 -22.90
CA ALA A 94 -2.26 1.08 -22.81
C ALA A 94 -2.36 2.23 -21.78
N PRO A 95 -3.42 3.03 -21.81
CA PRO A 95 -3.67 4.03 -20.76
C PRO A 95 -3.67 3.40 -19.36
N ASP A 96 -3.11 4.09 -18.38
CA ASP A 96 -3.16 3.67 -16.97
C ASP A 96 -3.55 4.83 -16.06
N PRO A 97 -4.84 4.98 -15.71
CA PRO A 97 -5.30 5.99 -14.77
C PRO A 97 -4.76 5.82 -13.35
N ALA A 98 -4.32 4.61 -12.99
CA ALA A 98 -3.74 4.31 -11.68
C ALA A 98 -2.22 4.54 -11.61
N PHE A 99 -1.61 5.20 -12.61
CA PHE A 99 -0.16 5.41 -12.68
C PHE A 99 0.38 6.11 -11.43
N LEU A 100 -0.22 7.24 -11.01
CA LEU A 100 0.27 8.00 -9.84
C LEU A 100 0.22 7.19 -8.54
N PRO A 101 -0.90 6.53 -8.18
CA PRO A 101 -0.90 5.62 -7.04
C PRO A 101 0.15 4.51 -7.13
N LYS A 102 0.35 3.92 -8.31
CA LYS A 102 1.36 2.86 -8.48
C LYS A 102 2.78 3.37 -8.22
N VAL A 103 3.17 4.51 -8.79
CA VAL A 103 4.52 5.06 -8.62
C VAL A 103 4.74 5.73 -7.26
N ALA A 104 3.71 5.83 -6.41
CA ALA A 104 3.80 6.21 -5.00
C ALA A 104 4.10 5.02 -4.09
N PHE A 105 3.91 3.79 -4.57
CA PHE A 105 4.12 2.60 -3.77
C PHE A 105 5.61 2.35 -3.55
N SER A 106 6.01 2.10 -2.31
CA SER A 106 7.40 1.99 -1.85
C SER A 106 8.26 0.96 -2.59
N VAL A 107 7.62 -0.05 -3.16
CA VAL A 107 8.27 -1.05 -4.02
C VAL A 107 9.02 -0.39 -5.19
N PHE A 108 8.52 0.75 -5.68
CA PHE A 108 9.13 1.52 -6.77
C PHE A 108 10.06 2.64 -6.27
N GLY A 109 10.65 2.46 -5.09
CA GLY A 109 11.70 3.35 -4.57
C GLY A 109 12.89 3.47 -5.52
N ILE A 110 13.42 4.69 -5.63
CA ILE A 110 14.52 4.99 -6.53
C ILE A 110 15.86 4.77 -5.83
N TRP A 111 16.77 4.13 -6.53
CA TRP A 111 18.09 3.76 -6.08
C TRP A 111 19.16 4.54 -6.83
N ASP A 112 20.23 4.86 -6.16
CA ASP A 112 21.46 5.27 -6.81
C ASP A 112 21.93 4.12 -7.73
N SER A 113 21.95 4.39 -9.02
CA SER A 113 22.25 3.41 -10.06
C SER A 113 23.70 2.89 -9.99
N ASP A 114 24.64 3.74 -9.63
CA ASP A 114 26.05 3.40 -9.46
C ASP A 114 26.27 2.56 -8.19
N TYR A 115 25.61 2.94 -7.08
CA TYR A 115 25.63 2.17 -5.85
C TYR A 115 25.04 0.77 -6.04
N LEU A 116 23.86 0.67 -6.69
CA LEU A 116 23.22 -0.58 -6.98
C LEU A 116 24.11 -1.49 -7.84
N ALA A 117 24.73 -0.92 -8.90
CA ALA A 117 25.65 -1.65 -9.77
C ALA A 117 26.90 -2.15 -9.03
N ALA A 118 27.45 -1.32 -8.13
CA ALA A 118 28.64 -1.68 -7.35
C ALA A 118 28.37 -2.80 -6.34
N HIS A 119 27.16 -2.85 -5.76
CA HIS A 119 26.81 -3.73 -4.64
C HIS A 119 25.89 -4.91 -5.04
N ALA A 120 25.42 -4.99 -6.29
CA ALA A 120 24.66 -6.13 -6.78
C ALA A 120 25.41 -7.47 -6.66
N PRO A 121 26.75 -7.56 -6.88
CA PRO A 121 27.46 -8.83 -6.77
C PRO A 121 27.49 -9.44 -5.37
N ASP A 122 27.55 -8.64 -4.31
CA ASP A 122 27.60 -9.09 -2.93
C ASP A 122 26.28 -8.90 -2.17
N LYS A 123 25.29 -8.28 -2.81
CA LYS A 123 23.96 -7.99 -2.26
C LYS A 123 23.98 -7.16 -0.97
N SER A 124 25.03 -6.39 -0.70
CA SER A 124 25.15 -5.61 0.55
C SER A 124 24.08 -4.51 0.67
N TYR A 125 23.54 -4.01 -0.44
CA TYR A 125 22.43 -3.06 -0.46
C TYR A 125 21.14 -3.59 0.16
N LEU A 126 20.96 -4.92 0.28
CA LEU A 126 19.80 -5.51 0.95
C LEU A 126 19.72 -5.18 2.45
N THR A 127 20.87 -4.85 3.07
CA THR A 127 20.95 -4.55 4.50
C THR A 127 21.57 -3.19 4.81
N ALA A 128 22.20 -2.56 3.83
CA ALA A 128 22.83 -1.24 3.94
C ALA A 128 22.49 -0.37 2.72
N PRO A 129 21.21 -0.02 2.53
CA PRO A 129 20.77 0.79 1.40
C PRO A 129 21.33 2.20 1.46
N VAL A 130 21.58 2.78 0.28
CA VAL A 130 21.84 4.20 0.06
C VAL A 130 20.61 4.75 -0.67
N GLY A 131 19.88 5.63 -0.01
CA GLY A 131 18.63 6.20 -0.53
C GLY A 131 18.55 7.70 -0.29
N THR A 132 17.46 8.31 -0.74
CA THR A 132 17.18 9.75 -0.61
C THR A 132 16.39 10.11 0.63
N GLY A 133 15.93 9.11 1.40
CA GLY A 133 14.95 9.26 2.47
C GLY A 133 15.45 9.99 3.73
N PRO A 134 14.51 10.23 4.69
CA PRO A 134 14.78 11.01 5.90
C PRO A 134 15.74 10.34 6.90
N TYR A 135 15.98 9.05 6.73
CA TYR A 135 16.88 8.28 7.58
C TYR A 135 17.90 7.49 6.77
N THR A 136 18.98 7.09 7.44
CA THR A 136 19.97 6.13 6.96
C THR A 136 20.08 4.97 7.93
N VAL A 137 20.43 3.77 7.45
CA VAL A 137 20.68 2.63 8.31
C VAL A 137 22.01 2.80 9.03
N SER A 138 21.98 2.86 10.35
CA SER A 138 23.19 2.91 11.17
C SER A 138 23.63 1.53 11.69
N GLN A 139 22.68 0.61 11.90
CA GLN A 139 22.94 -0.74 12.36
C GLN A 139 21.77 -1.66 12.04
N TRP A 140 22.06 -2.85 11.51
CA TRP A 140 21.14 -3.97 11.52
C TRP A 140 21.76 -5.14 12.29
N ASP A 141 21.18 -5.43 13.44
CA ASP A 141 21.56 -6.52 14.32
C ASP A 141 20.50 -7.63 14.13
N ALA A 142 20.76 -8.51 13.17
CA ALA A 142 19.79 -9.50 12.70
C ALA A 142 19.26 -10.37 13.87
N GLY A 143 17.95 -10.58 13.89
CA GLY A 143 17.23 -11.26 14.97
C GLY A 143 16.99 -10.41 16.22
N ASN A 144 17.41 -9.13 16.24
CA ASN A 144 17.33 -8.27 17.41
C ASN A 144 16.73 -6.90 17.12
N ARG A 145 17.35 -6.11 16.24
CA ARG A 145 16.89 -4.74 15.94
C ARG A 145 17.48 -4.18 14.65
N LEU A 146 16.82 -3.18 14.11
CA LEU A 146 17.28 -2.32 13.02
C LEU A 146 17.26 -0.86 13.51
N VAL A 147 18.37 -0.14 13.36
CA VAL A 147 18.55 1.22 13.88
C VAL A 147 18.80 2.18 12.72
N TYR A 148 18.03 3.24 12.71
CA TYR A 148 18.15 4.35 11.77
C TYR A 148 18.67 5.59 12.46
N THR A 149 19.42 6.43 11.72
CA THR A 149 19.83 7.77 12.12
C THR A 149 19.33 8.77 11.08
N ALA A 150 18.87 9.93 11.52
CA ALA A 150 18.39 10.98 10.63
C ALA A 150 19.43 11.33 9.57
N ASN A 151 18.99 11.42 8.32
CA ASN A 151 19.82 11.81 7.19
C ASN A 151 20.10 13.33 7.23
N PRO A 152 21.35 13.76 7.46
CA PRO A 152 21.64 15.19 7.60
C PRO A 152 21.57 15.96 6.27
N THR A 153 21.51 15.26 5.14
CA THR A 153 21.42 15.84 3.80
C THR A 153 20.04 15.65 3.18
N TYR A 154 19.06 15.24 3.99
CA TYR A 154 17.69 15.04 3.50
C TYR A 154 17.15 16.33 2.87
N TRP A 155 16.59 16.21 1.69
CA TRP A 155 16.06 17.32 0.90
C TRP A 155 14.75 17.90 1.45
N GLY A 156 13.99 17.10 2.23
CA GLY A 156 12.72 17.49 2.85
C GLY A 156 12.90 18.08 4.24
N GLU A 157 11.80 18.07 5.03
CA GLU A 157 11.84 18.52 6.42
C GLU A 157 12.69 17.55 7.27
N PRO A 158 13.59 18.04 8.10
CA PRO A 158 14.41 17.18 8.96
C PRO A 158 13.56 16.30 9.88
N ALA A 159 13.98 15.05 10.08
CA ALA A 159 13.32 14.14 11.00
C ALA A 159 13.26 14.72 12.43
N LEU A 160 12.06 14.64 13.05
CA LEU A 160 11.83 15.20 14.39
C LEU A 160 12.53 14.41 15.51
N THR A 161 12.70 13.10 15.32
CA THR A 161 13.45 12.23 16.24
C THR A 161 14.74 11.79 15.55
N PRO A 162 15.92 12.04 16.14
CA PRO A 162 17.21 11.76 15.50
C PRO A 162 17.47 10.30 15.18
N ASN A 163 16.93 9.38 16.00
CA ASN A 163 17.11 7.96 15.80
C ASN A 163 15.79 7.22 15.88
N VAL A 164 15.64 6.18 15.06
CA VAL A 164 14.51 5.24 15.12
C VAL A 164 15.08 3.84 15.26
N GLU A 165 14.55 3.07 16.20
CA GLU A 165 14.92 1.67 16.40
C GLU A 165 13.70 0.79 16.16
N PHE A 166 13.79 -0.10 15.18
CA PHE A 166 12.79 -1.13 14.93
C PHE A 166 13.15 -2.41 15.67
N ARG A 167 12.18 -2.95 16.38
CA ARG A 167 12.19 -4.28 17.00
C ARG A 167 10.99 -5.07 16.48
N TRP A 168 10.92 -6.34 16.80
CA TRP A 168 9.84 -7.19 16.33
C TRP A 168 9.50 -8.30 17.32
N SER A 169 8.26 -8.73 17.25
CA SER A 169 7.72 -9.93 17.87
C SER A 169 6.43 -10.30 17.15
N ASP A 170 6.25 -11.55 16.81
CA ASP A 170 5.00 -12.09 16.23
C ASP A 170 3.85 -12.14 17.23
N GLU A 171 4.14 -12.15 18.54
CA GLU A 171 3.16 -12.21 19.61
C GLU A 171 2.62 -10.80 19.98
N ALA A 172 1.35 -10.49 19.67
CA ALA A 172 0.72 -9.20 19.99
C ALA A 172 0.79 -8.87 21.50
N ALA A 173 0.55 -9.86 22.37
CA ALA A 173 0.63 -9.69 23.80
C ALA A 173 2.03 -9.29 24.28
N GLN A 174 3.09 -9.81 23.65
CA GLN A 174 4.46 -9.40 23.94
C GLN A 174 4.69 -7.94 23.52
N ARG A 175 4.22 -7.53 22.33
CA ARG A 175 4.35 -6.14 21.88
C ARG A 175 3.64 -5.18 22.85
N LEU A 176 2.40 -5.51 23.29
CA LEU A 176 1.68 -4.70 24.28
C LEU A 176 2.43 -4.62 25.62
N LEU A 177 2.98 -5.73 26.10
CA LEU A 177 3.76 -5.76 27.36
C LEU A 177 4.98 -4.83 27.29
N GLU A 178 5.71 -4.83 26.16
CA GLU A 178 6.85 -3.96 25.94
C GLU A 178 6.44 -2.47 25.89
N LEU A 179 5.29 -2.15 25.29
CA LEU A 179 4.73 -0.79 25.29
C LEU A 179 4.35 -0.35 26.70
N GLN A 180 3.63 -1.19 27.45
CA GLN A 180 3.19 -0.89 28.81
C GLN A 180 4.36 -0.77 29.81
N SER A 181 5.41 -1.56 29.62
CA SER A 181 6.63 -1.46 30.45
C SER A 181 7.49 -0.25 30.12
N GLY A 182 7.23 0.41 28.97
CA GLY A 182 7.97 1.54 28.49
C GLY A 182 9.27 1.22 27.76
N THR A 183 9.53 -0.06 27.43
CA THR A 183 10.70 -0.51 26.67
C THR A 183 10.63 -0.11 25.20
N VAL A 184 9.42 0.03 24.66
CA VAL A 184 9.16 0.57 23.33
C VAL A 184 8.23 1.77 23.42
N ASP A 185 8.23 2.61 22.38
CA ASP A 185 7.43 3.83 22.30
C ASP A 185 6.18 3.66 21.46
N GLY A 186 6.18 2.69 20.57
CA GLY A 186 5.04 2.34 19.72
C GLY A 186 5.06 0.89 19.27
N ILE A 187 3.87 0.37 18.95
CA ILE A 187 3.67 -1.01 18.46
C ILE A 187 2.70 -1.03 17.28
N ASP A 188 2.93 -1.96 16.36
CA ASP A 188 2.02 -2.29 15.28
C ASP A 188 1.00 -3.36 15.71
N ASN A 189 -0.20 -3.30 15.16
CA ASN A 189 -1.25 -4.32 15.26
C ASN A 189 -1.39 -4.93 16.67
N PRO A 190 -1.79 -4.15 17.71
CA PRO A 190 -2.18 -4.72 18.99
C PRO A 190 -3.34 -5.70 18.79
N GLY A 191 -3.42 -6.72 19.64
CA GLY A 191 -4.52 -7.68 19.59
C GLY A 191 -5.89 -7.00 19.79
N ALA A 192 -6.94 -7.53 19.14
CA ALA A 192 -8.28 -6.95 19.24
C ALA A 192 -8.74 -6.81 20.71
N ASP A 193 -8.46 -7.80 21.55
CA ASP A 193 -8.77 -7.79 22.99
C ASP A 193 -7.95 -6.76 23.79
N ASP A 194 -6.81 -6.33 23.25
CA ASP A 194 -5.88 -5.41 23.93
C ASP A 194 -6.28 -3.93 23.74
N ILE A 195 -7.07 -3.61 22.73
CA ILE A 195 -7.44 -2.24 22.37
C ILE A 195 -8.15 -1.53 23.55
N ALA A 196 -9.05 -2.23 24.24
CA ALA A 196 -9.73 -1.68 25.41
C ALA A 196 -8.76 -1.33 26.55
N ALA A 197 -7.71 -2.12 26.76
CA ALA A 197 -6.68 -1.85 27.75
C ALA A 197 -5.80 -0.65 27.35
N ILE A 198 -5.52 -0.49 26.06
CA ILE A 198 -4.76 0.65 25.52
C ILE A 198 -5.58 1.94 25.66
N THR A 199 -6.81 1.95 25.16
CA THR A 199 -7.68 3.15 25.16
C THR A 199 -8.11 3.58 26.58
N GLY A 200 -8.16 2.64 27.52
CA GLY A 200 -8.40 2.90 28.94
C GLY A 200 -7.20 3.44 29.72
N ASN A 201 -6.00 3.43 29.15
CA ASN A 201 -4.76 3.89 29.77
C ASN A 201 -4.36 5.29 29.28
N ALA A 202 -4.41 6.29 30.18
CA ALA A 202 -4.09 7.69 29.84
C ALA A 202 -2.61 7.91 29.42
N GLU A 203 -1.71 6.96 29.65
CA GLU A 203 -0.31 7.02 29.25
C GLU A 203 -0.08 6.45 27.84
N LEU A 204 -1.13 5.89 27.23
CA LEU A 204 -1.11 5.31 25.88
C LEU A 204 -2.12 6.01 24.98
N LYS A 205 -1.95 5.87 23.69
CA LYS A 205 -2.93 6.25 22.67
C LYS A 205 -3.00 5.18 21.59
N PHE A 206 -4.18 5.01 21.04
CA PHE A 206 -4.46 4.14 19.93
C PHE A 206 -4.82 4.97 18.71
N ASN A 207 -4.14 4.74 17.59
CA ASN A 207 -4.48 5.30 16.30
C ASN A 207 -5.14 4.20 15.48
N ILE A 208 -6.39 4.40 15.09
CA ILE A 208 -7.12 3.45 14.25
C ILE A 208 -6.55 3.51 12.84
N ARG A 209 -6.27 2.34 12.28
CA ARG A 209 -6.01 2.14 10.85
C ARG A 209 -7.32 1.76 10.20
N GLU A 210 -7.84 2.65 9.36
CA GLU A 210 -9.05 2.41 8.59
C GLU A 210 -8.90 1.16 7.71
N PRO A 211 -9.97 0.35 7.54
CA PRO A 211 -9.89 -0.87 6.79
C PRO A 211 -9.68 -0.60 5.29
N LEU A 212 -8.48 -0.87 4.80
CA LEU A 212 -8.14 -0.86 3.39
C LEU A 212 -7.67 -2.26 2.97
N ASN A 213 -8.52 -3.24 3.29
CA ASN A 213 -8.21 -4.65 3.09
C ASN A 213 -9.51 -5.44 2.90
N THR A 214 -9.38 -6.69 2.48
CA THR A 214 -10.52 -7.63 2.38
C THR A 214 -10.12 -8.99 2.93
N PHE A 215 -11.04 -9.61 3.68
CA PHE A 215 -10.97 -11.01 4.10
C PHE A 215 -12.03 -11.82 3.38
N TYR A 216 -11.66 -13.00 2.91
CA TYR A 216 -12.54 -13.88 2.18
C TYR A 216 -12.30 -15.38 2.43
N LEU A 217 -13.37 -16.16 2.22
CA LEU A 217 -13.33 -17.60 2.08
C LEU A 217 -13.33 -17.93 0.57
N GLY A 218 -12.19 -18.38 0.05
CA GLY A 218 -11.99 -18.65 -1.36
C GLY A 218 -12.37 -20.08 -1.78
N PHE A 219 -12.65 -20.25 -3.08
CA PHE A 219 -12.93 -21.52 -3.71
C PHE A 219 -12.02 -21.76 -4.90
N ASN A 220 -11.61 -23.02 -5.10
CA ASN A 220 -11.05 -23.43 -6.39
C ASN A 220 -12.18 -23.98 -7.28
N ASN A 221 -12.60 -23.20 -8.28
CA ASN A 221 -13.75 -23.52 -9.13
C ASN A 221 -13.50 -24.67 -10.12
N THR A 222 -12.30 -25.22 -10.19
CA THR A 222 -11.98 -26.40 -11.01
C THR A 222 -12.27 -27.71 -10.26
N ILE A 223 -12.46 -27.64 -8.95
CA ILE A 223 -12.59 -28.79 -8.07
C ILE A 223 -14.05 -28.96 -7.64
N LYS A 224 -14.59 -30.17 -7.79
CA LYS A 224 -15.92 -30.49 -7.28
C LYS A 224 -15.92 -30.62 -5.76
N PRO A 225 -16.95 -30.10 -5.06
CA PRO A 225 -18.19 -29.56 -5.66
C PRO A 225 -18.11 -28.03 -5.90
N TRP A 226 -16.96 -27.38 -5.70
CA TRP A 226 -16.77 -25.94 -5.78
C TRP A 226 -16.87 -25.38 -7.21
N SER A 227 -16.83 -26.24 -8.23
CA SER A 227 -17.14 -25.88 -9.63
C SER A 227 -18.61 -25.48 -9.84
N ASN A 228 -19.51 -25.87 -8.92
CA ASN A 228 -20.92 -25.54 -9.00
C ASN A 228 -21.23 -24.19 -8.33
N GLU A 229 -21.67 -23.19 -9.11
CA GLU A 229 -21.97 -21.85 -8.61
C GLU A 229 -23.08 -21.81 -7.55
N LYS A 230 -24.10 -22.69 -7.67
CA LYS A 230 -25.17 -22.74 -6.67
C LYS A 230 -24.65 -23.15 -5.30
N ILE A 231 -23.66 -24.05 -5.26
CA ILE A 231 -23.03 -24.46 -4.00
C ILE A 231 -22.23 -23.29 -3.42
N ARG A 232 -21.47 -22.56 -4.23
CA ARG A 232 -20.71 -21.37 -3.75
C ARG A 232 -21.65 -20.27 -3.27
N LYS A 233 -22.74 -19.97 -4.01
CA LYS A 233 -23.80 -19.02 -3.61
C LYS A 233 -24.47 -19.44 -2.30
N ALA A 234 -24.78 -20.74 -2.15
CA ALA A 234 -25.38 -21.26 -0.93
C ALA A 234 -24.46 -21.06 0.29
N ILE A 235 -23.14 -21.23 0.14
CA ILE A 235 -22.18 -20.95 1.20
C ILE A 235 -22.15 -19.45 1.52
N ALA A 236 -22.14 -18.57 0.51
CA ALA A 236 -22.18 -17.13 0.72
C ALA A 236 -23.41 -16.68 1.52
N MET A 237 -24.58 -17.27 1.23
CA MET A 237 -25.82 -16.99 1.96
C MET A 237 -25.93 -17.73 3.30
N GLY A 238 -25.14 -18.77 3.54
CA GLY A 238 -25.17 -19.59 4.74
C GLY A 238 -24.18 -19.16 5.83
N ILE A 239 -23.24 -18.26 5.51
CA ILE A 239 -22.27 -17.70 6.47
C ILE A 239 -22.82 -16.38 7.04
N ASP A 240 -23.01 -16.35 8.35
CA ASP A 240 -23.35 -15.14 9.12
C ASP A 240 -22.08 -14.29 9.34
N ARG A 241 -21.83 -13.38 8.40
CA ARG A 241 -20.66 -12.51 8.37
C ARG A 241 -20.70 -11.47 9.49
N GLU A 242 -21.89 -10.96 9.81
CA GLU A 242 -22.09 -9.99 10.91
C GLU A 242 -21.65 -10.59 12.25
N ARG A 243 -21.99 -11.86 12.48
CA ARG A 243 -21.54 -12.59 13.67
C ARG A 243 -20.02 -12.75 13.73
N ILE A 244 -19.37 -12.99 12.61
CA ILE A 244 -17.90 -13.10 12.53
C ILE A 244 -17.27 -11.75 12.87
N VAL A 245 -17.69 -10.67 12.21
CA VAL A 245 -17.14 -9.33 12.44
C VAL A 245 -17.37 -8.88 13.89
N THR A 246 -18.60 -9.03 14.41
CA THR A 246 -18.93 -8.60 15.79
C THR A 246 -18.12 -9.33 16.86
N ASN A 247 -17.78 -10.61 16.65
CA ASN A 247 -17.14 -11.40 17.70
C ASN A 247 -15.60 -11.44 17.61
N PHE A 248 -15.02 -11.20 16.45
CA PHE A 248 -13.58 -11.45 16.25
C PHE A 248 -12.81 -10.22 15.76
N TYR A 249 -13.49 -9.17 15.31
CA TYR A 249 -12.82 -8.00 14.76
C TYR A 249 -12.88 -6.80 15.72
N PRO A 250 -11.89 -5.93 15.70
CA PRO A 250 -11.91 -4.70 16.49
C PRO A 250 -12.97 -3.71 15.99
N GLU A 251 -13.31 -2.75 16.87
CA GLU A 251 -14.17 -1.62 16.50
C GLU A 251 -13.62 -0.86 15.28
N GLY A 252 -14.51 -0.46 14.38
CA GLY A 252 -14.16 0.17 13.11
C GLY A 252 -14.06 -0.82 11.94
N SER A 253 -14.14 -2.14 12.21
CA SER A 253 -14.22 -3.14 11.15
C SER A 253 -15.62 -3.22 10.57
N GLU A 254 -15.71 -3.58 9.29
CA GLU A 254 -16.96 -3.62 8.53
C GLU A 254 -17.24 -5.02 7.98
N VAL A 255 -18.53 -5.37 7.90
CA VAL A 255 -18.96 -6.51 7.09
C VAL A 255 -18.76 -6.14 5.62
N ALA A 256 -18.01 -6.94 4.89
CA ALA A 256 -17.69 -6.62 3.51
C ALA A 256 -18.87 -6.94 2.58
N ASP A 257 -19.38 -5.94 1.90
CA ASP A 257 -20.43 -6.07 0.88
C ASP A 257 -19.86 -6.11 -0.54
N TYR A 258 -18.61 -5.69 -0.71
CA TYR A 258 -17.86 -5.71 -1.97
C TYR A 258 -16.47 -6.29 -1.72
N PHE A 259 -15.81 -6.77 -2.80
CA PHE A 259 -14.43 -7.27 -2.66
C PHE A 259 -13.45 -6.15 -2.33
N THR A 260 -13.68 -4.97 -2.90
CA THR A 260 -12.90 -3.76 -2.65
C THR A 260 -13.56 -2.93 -1.55
N PRO A 261 -12.82 -2.39 -0.56
CA PRO A 261 -13.38 -1.48 0.44
C PRO A 261 -13.98 -0.21 -0.16
N CYS A 262 -15.02 0.35 0.49
CA CYS A 262 -15.75 1.52 -0.02
C CYS A 262 -14.94 2.84 0.03
N ASN A 263 -13.88 2.91 0.79
CA ASN A 263 -12.96 4.04 0.81
C ASN A 263 -11.97 4.05 -0.37
N VAL A 264 -11.96 2.99 -1.19
CA VAL A 264 -11.29 2.98 -2.50
C VAL A 264 -12.27 3.54 -3.54
N PRO A 265 -11.87 4.52 -4.37
CA PRO A 265 -12.70 5.02 -5.45
C PRO A 265 -13.25 3.88 -6.33
N PHE A 266 -14.53 3.89 -6.67
CA PHE A 266 -15.24 2.82 -7.41
C PHE A 266 -15.27 1.45 -6.70
N GLY A 267 -14.82 1.33 -5.45
CA GLY A 267 -14.76 0.04 -4.72
C GLY A 267 -16.13 -0.58 -4.46
N CYS A 268 -17.14 0.26 -4.19
CA CYS A 268 -18.49 -0.14 -3.81
C CYS A 268 -19.54 0.14 -4.91
N GLU A 269 -19.21 -0.13 -6.14
CA GLU A 269 -20.10 0.06 -7.27
C GLU A 269 -20.87 -1.22 -7.62
N GLY A 270 -22.14 -1.09 -8.02
CA GLY A 270 -22.98 -2.22 -8.38
C GLY A 270 -23.75 -2.84 -7.20
N ASP A 271 -24.11 -4.11 -7.33
CA ASP A 271 -24.91 -4.84 -6.34
C ASP A 271 -24.02 -5.41 -5.23
N ALA A 272 -24.37 -5.16 -3.97
CA ALA A 272 -23.74 -5.82 -2.83
C ALA A 272 -23.80 -7.34 -2.93
N THR A 273 -22.82 -8.04 -2.35
CA THR A 273 -22.74 -9.50 -2.33
C THR A 273 -23.94 -10.15 -1.60
N TRP A 274 -24.05 -11.46 -1.67
CA TRP A 274 -25.16 -12.21 -1.08
C TRP A 274 -25.22 -12.03 0.44
N GLY A 275 -26.39 -11.59 0.94
CA GLY A 275 -26.65 -11.49 2.37
C GLY A 275 -26.97 -12.85 3.02
N PHE A 276 -26.91 -12.91 4.36
CA PHE A 276 -27.26 -14.10 5.12
C PHE A 276 -28.75 -14.42 4.98
N ASP A 277 -29.06 -15.58 4.38
CA ASP A 277 -30.42 -16.15 4.25
C ASP A 277 -30.31 -17.66 4.29
N LEU A 278 -30.54 -18.24 5.46
CA LEU A 278 -30.33 -19.67 5.70
C LEU A 278 -31.34 -20.56 4.94
N ASP A 279 -32.57 -20.11 4.76
CA ASP A 279 -33.59 -20.91 4.07
C ASP A 279 -33.29 -20.96 2.55
N ALA A 280 -32.96 -19.82 1.96
CA ALA A 280 -32.51 -19.74 0.57
C ALA A 280 -31.20 -20.51 0.35
N ALA A 281 -30.25 -20.38 1.27
CA ALA A 281 -28.97 -21.10 1.23
C ALA A 281 -29.17 -22.61 1.18
N LYS A 282 -30.02 -23.17 2.06
CA LYS A 282 -30.31 -24.61 2.10
C LYS A 282 -31.02 -25.11 0.84
N ALA A 283 -31.95 -24.31 0.31
CA ALA A 283 -32.64 -24.65 -0.93
C ALA A 283 -31.66 -24.72 -2.11
N LEU A 284 -30.80 -23.69 -2.23
CA LEU A 284 -29.83 -23.61 -3.32
C LEU A 284 -28.74 -24.68 -3.20
N LEU A 285 -28.28 -25.00 -1.97
CA LEU A 285 -27.35 -26.09 -1.72
C LEU A 285 -27.93 -27.44 -2.17
N ALA A 286 -29.20 -27.71 -1.85
CA ALA A 286 -29.86 -28.94 -2.25
C ALA A 286 -29.97 -29.06 -3.78
N GLU A 287 -30.26 -27.97 -4.49
CA GLU A 287 -30.22 -27.92 -5.96
C GLU A 287 -28.83 -28.23 -6.52
N GLY A 288 -27.80 -27.51 -6.03
CA GLY A 288 -26.41 -27.70 -6.49
C GLY A 288 -25.92 -29.13 -6.21
N MET A 289 -26.21 -29.69 -5.04
CA MET A 289 -25.85 -31.07 -4.71
C MET A 289 -26.56 -32.08 -5.64
N ALA A 290 -27.82 -31.83 -5.99
CA ALA A 290 -28.56 -32.68 -6.93
C ALA A 290 -27.95 -32.61 -8.35
N GLU A 291 -27.50 -31.45 -8.80
CA GLU A 291 -26.81 -31.30 -10.08
C GLU A 291 -25.48 -32.06 -10.11
N GLU A 292 -24.73 -32.05 -8.99
CA GLU A 292 -23.47 -32.79 -8.85
C GLU A 292 -23.68 -34.30 -8.57
N GLY A 293 -24.90 -34.71 -8.28
CA GLY A 293 -25.26 -36.13 -7.96
C GLY A 293 -24.70 -36.58 -6.61
N ILE A 294 -24.52 -35.65 -5.65
CA ILE A 294 -23.97 -35.91 -4.30
C ILE A 294 -25.06 -35.72 -3.24
N THR A 295 -24.88 -36.36 -2.08
CA THR A 295 -25.83 -36.29 -0.95
C THR A 295 -25.23 -35.68 0.31
N SER A 296 -23.93 -35.45 0.34
CA SER A 296 -23.19 -34.79 1.43
C SER A 296 -21.96 -34.13 0.87
N ILE A 297 -21.46 -33.11 1.59
CA ILE A 297 -20.21 -32.45 1.32
C ILE A 297 -19.32 -32.57 2.58
N SER A 298 -18.08 -33.00 2.37
CA SER A 298 -17.00 -32.97 3.38
C SER A 298 -15.81 -32.29 2.75
N THR A 299 -15.14 -31.38 3.50
CA THR A 299 -14.04 -30.56 2.99
C THR A 299 -13.01 -30.23 4.07
N GLU A 300 -11.86 -29.80 3.64
CA GLU A 300 -10.88 -29.13 4.47
C GLU A 300 -11.01 -27.61 4.32
N LEU A 301 -10.88 -26.89 5.44
CA LEU A 301 -10.74 -25.43 5.48
C LEU A 301 -9.27 -25.15 5.70
N GLN A 302 -8.61 -24.75 4.63
CA GLN A 302 -7.17 -24.50 4.58
C GLN A 302 -6.86 -23.06 4.98
N PHE A 303 -5.89 -22.87 5.85
CA PHE A 303 -5.50 -21.53 6.30
C PHE A 303 -4.09 -21.54 6.91
N ARG A 304 -3.53 -20.34 7.11
CA ARG A 304 -2.26 -20.13 7.81
C ARG A 304 -2.49 -19.35 9.10
N ALA A 305 -1.61 -19.50 10.09
CA ALA A 305 -1.73 -18.83 11.39
C ALA A 305 -1.34 -17.33 11.38
N ALA A 306 -0.84 -16.82 10.26
CA ALA A 306 -0.34 -15.45 10.19
C ALA A 306 -1.46 -14.43 10.43
N VAL A 307 -1.36 -13.69 11.53
CA VAL A 307 -2.27 -12.59 11.88
C VAL A 307 -2.07 -11.43 10.90
N ARG A 308 -3.18 -10.90 10.39
CA ARG A 308 -3.22 -9.73 9.49
C ARG A 308 -4.39 -8.82 9.87
N GLY A 309 -4.36 -7.56 9.46
CA GLY A 309 -5.48 -6.64 9.68
C GLY A 309 -6.81 -7.20 9.17
N TYR A 310 -6.80 -7.87 8.03
CA TYR A 310 -7.97 -8.54 7.48
C TYR A 310 -8.36 -9.85 8.18
N LEU A 311 -7.48 -10.50 8.94
CA LEU A 311 -7.72 -11.77 9.63
C LEU A 311 -7.00 -11.77 10.99
N PRO A 312 -7.61 -11.15 12.02
CA PRO A 312 -6.96 -10.88 13.30
C PRO A 312 -6.77 -12.12 14.19
N ASP A 313 -7.57 -13.16 14.00
CA ASP A 313 -7.45 -14.43 14.73
C ASP A 313 -7.78 -15.61 13.79
N PRO A 314 -6.79 -16.05 12.97
CA PRO A 314 -7.04 -17.08 11.97
C PRO A 314 -7.61 -18.39 12.54
N PRO A 315 -7.10 -18.98 13.65
CA PRO A 315 -7.63 -20.24 14.19
C PRO A 315 -9.06 -20.13 14.73
N GLN A 316 -9.40 -19.03 15.41
CA GLN A 316 -10.74 -18.87 15.96
C GLN A 316 -11.76 -18.58 14.87
N ILE A 317 -11.42 -17.72 13.89
CA ILE A 317 -12.28 -17.40 12.74
C ILE A 317 -12.48 -18.65 11.87
N ALA A 318 -11.43 -19.45 11.62
CA ALA A 318 -11.56 -20.73 10.92
C ALA A 318 -12.51 -21.71 11.66
N THR A 319 -12.40 -21.76 12.99
CA THR A 319 -13.28 -22.60 13.83
C THR A 319 -14.74 -22.12 13.74
N GLU A 320 -14.98 -20.82 13.78
CA GLU A 320 -16.32 -20.24 13.66
C GLU A 320 -16.93 -20.55 12.26
N ILE A 321 -16.17 -20.33 11.19
CA ILE A 321 -16.62 -20.62 9.82
C ILE A 321 -16.94 -22.10 9.65
N ALA A 322 -16.07 -23.02 10.10
CA ALA A 322 -16.31 -24.46 10.05
C ALA A 322 -17.57 -24.85 10.86
N GLY A 323 -17.76 -24.22 12.03
CA GLY A 323 -18.95 -24.40 12.85
C GLY A 323 -20.24 -23.96 12.14
N GLN A 324 -20.21 -22.82 11.45
CA GLN A 324 -21.34 -22.32 10.67
C GLN A 324 -21.63 -23.22 9.46
N LEU A 325 -20.62 -23.63 8.69
CA LEU A 325 -20.77 -24.56 7.57
C LEU A 325 -21.45 -25.86 8.01
N SER A 326 -21.01 -26.42 9.13
CA SER A 326 -21.62 -27.65 9.68
C SER A 326 -23.04 -27.44 10.19
N THR A 327 -23.28 -26.41 11.00
CA THR A 327 -24.56 -26.16 11.66
C THR A 327 -25.62 -25.66 10.70
N ASN A 328 -25.26 -24.71 9.84
CA ASN A 328 -26.18 -24.03 8.94
C ASN A 328 -26.47 -24.89 7.68
N LEU A 329 -25.43 -25.48 7.11
CA LEU A 329 -25.49 -26.11 5.78
C LEU A 329 -25.24 -27.62 5.80
N GLY A 330 -24.84 -28.21 6.94
CA GLY A 330 -24.54 -29.65 7.03
C GLY A 330 -23.27 -30.04 6.26
N ILE A 331 -22.38 -29.07 5.97
CA ILE A 331 -21.09 -29.33 5.32
C ILE A 331 -20.09 -29.71 6.41
N GLU A 332 -19.61 -30.97 6.36
CA GLU A 332 -18.61 -31.46 7.29
C GLU A 332 -17.25 -30.79 6.96
N THR A 333 -16.68 -30.03 7.91
CA THR A 333 -15.48 -29.23 7.66
C THR A 333 -14.42 -29.55 8.70
N THR A 334 -13.24 -29.96 8.26
CA THR A 334 -12.03 -30.11 9.08
C THR A 334 -11.09 -28.95 8.86
N LEU A 335 -10.35 -28.57 9.91
CA LEU A 335 -9.37 -27.48 9.83
C LEU A 335 -8.02 -28.01 9.38
N ASP A 336 -7.42 -27.36 8.38
CA ASP A 336 -6.09 -27.66 7.87
C ASP A 336 -5.19 -26.41 7.99
N LEU A 337 -4.43 -26.34 9.08
CA LEU A 337 -3.45 -25.29 9.33
C LEU A 337 -2.16 -25.62 8.60
N GLN A 338 -1.79 -24.79 7.65
CA GLN A 338 -0.61 -24.97 6.82
C GLN A 338 0.53 -24.00 7.18
N GLU A 339 1.75 -24.37 6.79
CA GLU A 339 2.89 -23.45 6.83
C GLU A 339 2.66 -22.31 5.82
N SER A 340 3.05 -21.07 6.22
CA SER A 340 2.64 -19.86 5.52
C SER A 340 3.15 -19.80 4.07
N GLY A 341 4.40 -20.13 3.82
CA GLY A 341 5.00 -20.11 2.48
C GLY A 341 4.36 -21.14 1.57
N ALA A 342 4.28 -22.39 2.03
CA ALA A 342 3.68 -23.49 1.27
C ALA A 342 2.21 -23.23 0.93
N PHE A 343 1.45 -22.63 1.85
CA PHE A 343 0.07 -22.24 1.62
C PHE A 343 -0.06 -21.18 0.51
N LEU A 344 0.77 -20.15 0.54
CA LEU A 344 0.77 -19.08 -0.46
C LEU A 344 1.18 -19.60 -1.85
N ASP A 345 2.21 -20.45 -1.90
CA ASP A 345 2.66 -21.09 -3.14
C ASP A 345 1.55 -21.96 -3.75
N ALA A 346 0.86 -22.75 -2.90
CA ALA A 346 -0.27 -23.58 -3.34
C ALA A 346 -1.46 -22.74 -3.82
N ASN A 347 -1.75 -21.60 -3.17
CA ASN A 347 -2.78 -20.66 -3.63
C ASN A 347 -2.42 -20.05 -4.98
N ALA A 348 -1.22 -19.53 -5.13
CA ALA A 348 -0.73 -18.94 -6.38
C ALA A 348 -0.75 -19.94 -7.54
N ALA A 349 -0.38 -21.21 -7.26
CA ALA A 349 -0.41 -22.30 -8.24
C ALA A 349 -1.82 -22.86 -8.53
N GLY A 350 -2.85 -22.44 -7.77
CA GLY A 350 -4.21 -22.98 -7.89
C GLY A 350 -4.34 -24.46 -7.48
N THR A 351 -3.52 -24.90 -6.54
CA THR A 351 -3.46 -26.32 -6.10
C THR A 351 -4.12 -26.60 -4.75
N LEU A 352 -4.65 -25.56 -4.07
CA LEU A 352 -5.50 -25.76 -2.89
C LEU A 352 -6.77 -26.51 -3.32
N ASP A 353 -7.09 -27.62 -2.65
CA ASP A 353 -8.14 -28.56 -3.07
C ASP A 353 -9.42 -28.48 -2.22
N GLY A 354 -9.40 -27.68 -1.15
CA GLY A 354 -10.55 -27.40 -0.30
C GLY A 354 -11.14 -26.02 -0.51
N ILE A 355 -11.64 -25.47 0.57
CA ILE A 355 -11.95 -24.06 0.73
C ILE A 355 -10.84 -23.43 1.57
N PHE A 356 -10.56 -22.16 1.35
CA PHE A 356 -9.40 -21.54 2.00
C PHE A 356 -9.68 -20.14 2.52
N LEU A 357 -9.00 -19.76 3.61
CA LEU A 357 -9.05 -18.42 4.18
C LEU A 357 -7.85 -17.61 3.74
N LEU A 358 -8.12 -16.48 3.09
CA LEU A 358 -7.09 -15.54 2.70
C LEU A 358 -7.69 -14.13 2.67
N GLY A 359 -6.88 -13.15 2.40
CA GLY A 359 -7.30 -11.77 2.25
C GLY A 359 -6.23 -10.96 1.54
N TRP A 360 -6.49 -9.69 1.38
CA TRP A 360 -5.63 -8.74 0.70
C TRP A 360 -5.60 -7.42 1.46
N GLY A 361 -4.43 -6.82 1.63
CA GLY A 361 -4.26 -5.44 2.06
C GLY A 361 -3.93 -4.58 0.85
N ALA A 362 -4.39 -3.34 0.82
CA ALA A 362 -4.09 -2.46 -0.29
C ALA A 362 -2.60 -2.09 -0.32
N ASP A 363 -2.02 -2.16 -1.50
CA ASP A 363 -0.70 -1.61 -1.82
C ASP A 363 -0.85 -0.17 -2.33
N TYR A 364 -1.95 0.09 -3.03
CA TYR A 364 -2.38 1.41 -3.47
C TYR A 364 -3.92 1.48 -3.58
N PRO A 365 -4.52 2.67 -3.39
CA PRO A 365 -5.97 2.81 -3.27
C PRO A 365 -6.67 2.94 -4.63
N ASP A 366 -6.62 1.90 -5.45
CA ASP A 366 -7.34 1.79 -6.73
C ASP A 366 -7.95 0.39 -6.86
N PRO A 367 -9.13 0.22 -7.50
CA PRO A 367 -9.74 -1.09 -7.69
C PRO A 367 -8.86 -2.11 -8.40
N THR A 368 -7.93 -1.66 -9.26
CA THR A 368 -6.97 -2.52 -9.94
C THR A 368 -6.10 -3.31 -8.96
N ASN A 369 -5.78 -2.75 -7.80
CA ASN A 369 -5.03 -3.45 -6.75
C ASN A 369 -5.81 -4.62 -6.12
N PHE A 370 -7.11 -4.52 -6.07
CA PHE A 370 -7.99 -5.56 -5.52
C PHE A 370 -8.51 -6.49 -6.61
N LEU A 371 -9.16 -5.92 -7.62
CA LEU A 371 -9.96 -6.69 -8.57
C LEU A 371 -9.10 -7.27 -9.71
N ASP A 372 -8.20 -6.48 -10.30
CA ASP A 372 -7.35 -6.96 -11.40
C ASP A 372 -6.34 -7.99 -10.91
N TYR A 373 -5.76 -7.79 -9.72
CA TYR A 373 -4.85 -8.74 -9.10
C TYR A 373 -5.51 -10.11 -8.84
N HIS A 374 -6.81 -10.14 -8.50
CA HIS A 374 -7.52 -11.38 -8.17
C HIS A 374 -8.30 -11.97 -9.33
N PHE A 375 -8.85 -11.15 -10.21
CA PHE A 375 -9.82 -11.57 -11.24
C PHE A 375 -9.50 -11.05 -12.64
N GLY A 376 -8.48 -10.20 -12.80
CA GLY A 376 -8.02 -9.70 -14.09
C GLY A 376 -7.39 -10.79 -14.97
N ALA A 377 -7.10 -10.47 -16.22
CA ALA A 377 -6.55 -11.42 -17.19
C ALA A 377 -5.19 -12.04 -16.76
N GLY A 378 -4.44 -11.36 -15.88
CA GLY A 378 -3.15 -11.81 -15.35
C GLY A 378 -3.21 -12.45 -13.95
N SER A 379 -4.40 -12.65 -13.37
CA SER A 379 -4.57 -13.04 -11.96
C SER A 379 -4.09 -14.47 -11.62
N GLY A 380 -3.77 -15.30 -12.61
CA GLY A 380 -3.37 -16.70 -12.40
C GLY A 380 -4.55 -17.60 -11.99
N ALA A 381 -4.23 -18.69 -11.30
CA ALA A 381 -5.18 -19.74 -10.96
C ALA A 381 -5.65 -19.71 -9.49
N LYS A 382 -5.52 -18.57 -8.79
CA LYS A 382 -5.84 -18.46 -7.35
C LYS A 382 -7.23 -18.99 -6.97
N PHE A 383 -8.22 -18.83 -7.84
CA PHE A 383 -9.59 -19.31 -7.68
C PHE A 383 -9.96 -20.42 -8.68
N GLY A 384 -8.97 -21.03 -9.35
CA GLY A 384 -9.13 -22.03 -10.39
C GLY A 384 -9.15 -21.41 -11.80
N GLU A 385 -10.14 -21.79 -12.64
CA GLU A 385 -10.28 -21.18 -13.98
C GLU A 385 -10.64 -19.70 -13.85
N PRO A 386 -10.01 -18.83 -14.68
CA PRO A 386 -10.35 -17.41 -14.74
C PRO A 386 -11.82 -17.16 -15.12
N PHE A 387 -12.32 -15.98 -14.79
CA PHE A 387 -13.63 -15.48 -15.18
C PHE A 387 -13.49 -14.47 -16.32
N PRO A 388 -13.59 -14.88 -17.61
CA PRO A 388 -13.25 -14.03 -18.76
C PRO A 388 -14.14 -12.78 -18.89
N ASP A 389 -15.40 -12.87 -18.46
CA ASP A 389 -16.36 -11.77 -18.44
C ASP A 389 -15.99 -10.73 -17.38
N VAL A 390 -15.60 -11.16 -16.18
CA VAL A 390 -15.07 -10.28 -15.13
C VAL A 390 -13.80 -9.59 -15.64
N ALA A 391 -12.85 -10.36 -16.17
CA ALA A 391 -11.59 -9.82 -16.69
C ALA A 391 -11.78 -8.77 -17.80
N ALA A 392 -12.78 -8.96 -18.67
CA ALA A 392 -13.10 -8.00 -19.73
C ALA A 392 -13.67 -6.68 -19.18
N ALA A 393 -14.54 -6.75 -18.17
CA ALA A 393 -15.05 -5.57 -17.48
C ALA A 393 -13.92 -4.83 -16.76
N LEU A 394 -13.06 -5.54 -16.02
CA LEU A 394 -11.90 -4.98 -15.33
C LEU A 394 -10.93 -4.29 -16.29
N GLN A 395 -10.61 -4.92 -17.42
CA GLN A 395 -9.76 -4.31 -18.44
C GLN A 395 -10.30 -2.96 -18.92
N THR A 396 -11.63 -2.84 -19.08
CA THR A 396 -12.27 -1.57 -19.45
C THR A 396 -12.11 -0.52 -18.36
N GLY A 397 -12.32 -0.89 -17.09
CA GLY A 397 -12.14 -0.01 -15.93
C GLY A 397 -10.70 0.44 -15.73
N ALA A 398 -9.75 -0.47 -15.91
CA ALA A 398 -8.32 -0.21 -15.71
C ALA A 398 -7.71 0.73 -16.77
N THR A 399 -8.30 0.82 -17.97
CA THR A 399 -7.70 1.58 -19.08
C THR A 399 -8.50 2.79 -19.53
N SER A 400 -9.71 3.01 -19.01
CA SER A 400 -10.54 4.18 -19.38
C SER A 400 -10.16 5.42 -18.59
N LEU A 401 -10.04 6.56 -19.29
CA LEU A 401 -9.90 7.89 -18.69
C LEU A 401 -11.25 8.56 -18.39
N ASP A 402 -12.32 8.03 -18.98
CA ASP A 402 -13.67 8.53 -18.74
C ASP A 402 -14.23 7.92 -17.45
N GLU A 403 -14.43 8.76 -16.44
CA GLU A 403 -14.89 8.36 -15.11
C GLU A 403 -16.20 7.57 -15.15
N ALA A 404 -17.15 8.01 -16.00
CA ALA A 404 -18.43 7.30 -16.13
C ALA A 404 -18.27 5.91 -16.76
N THR A 405 -17.34 5.75 -17.69
CA THR A 405 -16.99 4.45 -18.28
C THR A 405 -16.28 3.57 -17.26
N ARG A 406 -15.34 4.11 -16.46
CA ARG A 406 -14.70 3.37 -15.35
C ARG A 406 -15.73 2.88 -14.35
N GLN A 407 -16.62 3.78 -13.89
CA GLN A 407 -17.68 3.45 -12.96
C GLN A 407 -18.58 2.33 -13.50
N ALA A 408 -19.04 2.45 -14.74
CA ALA A 408 -19.88 1.43 -15.36
C ALA A 408 -19.18 0.07 -15.47
N ALA A 409 -17.89 0.07 -15.76
CA ALA A 409 -17.08 -1.15 -15.85
C ALA A 409 -16.90 -1.83 -14.48
N TYR A 410 -16.68 -1.07 -13.40
CA TYR A 410 -16.60 -1.63 -12.05
C TYR A 410 -17.96 -2.08 -11.49
N VAL A 411 -19.07 -1.40 -11.87
CA VAL A 411 -20.43 -1.90 -11.61
C VAL A 411 -20.60 -3.28 -12.22
N GLU A 412 -20.25 -3.45 -13.49
CA GLU A 412 -20.36 -4.74 -14.19
C GLU A 412 -19.46 -5.80 -13.58
N ALA A 413 -18.19 -5.47 -13.29
CA ALA A 413 -17.26 -6.40 -12.67
C ALA A 413 -17.75 -6.90 -11.31
N ASN A 414 -18.20 -6.01 -10.42
CA ASN A 414 -18.70 -6.38 -9.10
C ASN A 414 -19.97 -7.23 -9.19
N ASN A 415 -20.88 -6.93 -10.13
CA ASN A 415 -22.09 -7.74 -10.37
C ASN A 415 -21.72 -9.16 -10.84
N LEU A 416 -20.74 -9.29 -11.73
CA LEU A 416 -20.25 -10.59 -12.20
C LEU A 416 -19.53 -11.36 -11.07
N ILE A 417 -18.70 -10.70 -10.25
CA ILE A 417 -18.06 -11.31 -9.08
C ILE A 417 -19.12 -11.83 -8.10
N LYS A 418 -20.18 -11.06 -7.85
CA LYS A 418 -21.33 -11.51 -7.06
C LYS A 418 -22.00 -12.75 -7.66
N GLU A 419 -22.20 -12.80 -8.97
CA GLU A 419 -22.86 -13.92 -9.64
C GLU A 419 -22.00 -15.18 -9.65
N HIS A 420 -20.71 -15.08 -9.93
CA HIS A 420 -19.80 -16.22 -9.97
C HIS A 420 -19.37 -16.73 -8.58
N VAL A 421 -19.39 -15.87 -7.57
CA VAL A 421 -18.92 -16.16 -6.19
C VAL A 421 -17.57 -16.89 -6.20
N PRO A 422 -16.49 -16.29 -6.69
CA PRO A 422 -15.16 -16.89 -6.58
C PRO A 422 -14.73 -17.05 -5.12
N ALA A 423 -15.27 -16.19 -4.26
CA ALA A 423 -15.07 -16.20 -2.82
C ALA A 423 -16.31 -15.67 -2.08
N VAL A 424 -16.49 -16.07 -0.82
CA VAL A 424 -17.37 -15.37 0.13
C VAL A 424 -16.57 -14.22 0.73
N ILE A 425 -16.94 -13.00 0.41
CA ILE A 425 -16.34 -11.81 0.97
C ILE A 425 -16.88 -11.63 2.39
N VAL A 426 -16.00 -11.52 3.41
CA VAL A 426 -16.44 -11.59 4.82
C VAL A 426 -16.31 -10.24 5.53
N ALA A 427 -15.13 -9.63 5.51
CA ALA A 427 -14.85 -8.45 6.32
C ALA A 427 -13.84 -7.51 5.66
N HIS A 428 -13.96 -6.24 5.99
CA HIS A 428 -12.89 -5.26 5.93
C HIS A 428 -12.44 -4.98 7.36
N GLY A 429 -11.24 -5.44 7.72
CA GLY A 429 -10.76 -5.43 9.09
C GLY A 429 -10.04 -4.12 9.44
N ALA A 430 -10.51 -3.42 10.47
CA ALA A 430 -9.74 -2.36 11.08
C ALA A 430 -8.55 -2.93 11.86
N SER A 431 -7.51 -2.14 12.02
CA SER A 431 -6.35 -2.45 12.84
C SER A 431 -5.81 -1.15 13.46
N GLY A 432 -4.58 -1.08 13.85
CA GLY A 432 -4.03 0.18 14.30
C GLY A 432 -2.63 0.10 14.85
N THR A 433 -2.16 1.25 15.28
CA THR A 433 -0.91 1.42 16.00
C THR A 433 -1.20 1.92 17.41
N ALA A 434 -0.39 1.50 18.36
CA ALA A 434 -0.48 2.07 19.72
C ALA A 434 0.87 2.69 20.10
N PHE A 435 0.81 3.86 20.74
CA PHE A 435 1.99 4.62 21.14
C PHE A 435 1.87 5.08 22.59
N LYS A 436 3.00 5.43 23.21
CA LYS A 436 3.00 6.27 24.41
C LYS A 436 2.32 7.60 24.12
N ALA A 437 1.59 8.14 25.08
CA ALA A 437 0.82 9.38 24.92
C ALA A 437 1.70 10.61 24.61
N ASP A 438 2.98 10.58 25.01
CA ASP A 438 3.94 11.67 24.78
C ASP A 438 4.59 11.65 23.37
N VAL A 439 4.37 10.60 22.57
CA VAL A 439 4.84 10.56 21.18
C VAL A 439 3.90 11.41 20.31
N THR A 440 4.33 12.58 19.87
CA THR A 440 3.55 13.42 18.96
C THR A 440 3.75 13.03 17.49
N GLY A 441 2.81 13.38 16.61
CA GLY A 441 2.88 13.02 15.18
C GLY A 441 2.60 11.54 14.88
N SER A 442 2.38 10.70 15.90
CA SER A 442 2.05 9.29 15.69
C SER A 442 0.71 9.12 15.00
N HIS A 443 0.64 8.21 14.07
CA HIS A 443 -0.52 7.91 13.22
C HIS A 443 -0.56 6.41 12.89
N ALA A 444 -1.62 5.98 12.24
CA ALA A 444 -1.69 4.71 11.54
C ALA A 444 -2.02 4.99 10.08
N SER A 445 -1.24 4.45 9.16
CA SER A 445 -1.51 4.56 7.74
C SER A 445 -2.46 3.44 7.31
N PRO A 446 -3.51 3.72 6.52
CA PRO A 446 -4.34 2.68 5.91
C PRO A 446 -3.55 1.67 5.08
N LEU A 447 -2.43 2.10 4.50
CA LEU A 447 -1.50 1.28 3.70
C LEU A 447 -0.40 0.61 4.56
N SER A 448 -0.45 0.76 5.89
CA SER A 448 0.55 0.21 6.84
C SER A 448 1.97 0.75 6.68
N ASN A 449 2.11 1.94 6.11
CA ASN A 449 3.38 2.66 5.88
C ASN A 449 3.46 3.90 6.78
N GLU A 450 3.82 3.74 8.03
CA GLU A 450 3.96 4.84 8.97
C GLU A 450 5.23 5.66 8.70
N THR A 451 5.08 7.00 8.66
CA THR A 451 6.17 7.95 8.43
C THR A 451 6.79 8.37 9.76
N PHE A 452 7.92 7.78 10.13
CA PHE A 452 8.55 8.02 11.44
C PHE A 452 9.25 9.38 11.54
N SER A 453 9.62 10.00 10.42
CA SER A 453 10.30 11.32 10.41
C SER A 453 9.47 12.44 11.02
N VAL A 454 8.13 12.33 11.01
CA VAL A 454 7.21 13.32 11.59
C VAL A 454 6.83 13.00 13.04
N MET A 455 7.34 11.91 13.60
CA MET A 455 7.05 11.50 14.97
C MET A 455 8.13 12.02 15.92
N GLN A 456 7.70 12.58 17.06
CA GLN A 456 8.61 13.02 18.12
C GLN A 456 8.35 12.22 19.39
N ALA A 457 9.36 11.55 19.89
CA ALA A 457 9.30 10.71 21.09
C ALA A 457 9.49 11.50 22.40
N GLY A 458 8.67 12.53 22.64
CA GLY A 458 8.82 13.44 23.77
C GLY A 458 10.21 14.11 23.76
N ASP A 459 10.97 14.01 24.84
CA ASP A 459 12.34 14.54 24.95
C ASP A 459 13.43 13.49 24.63
N ARG A 460 13.06 12.31 24.09
CA ARG A 460 14.01 11.23 23.80
C ARG A 460 14.62 11.43 22.40
N ASP A 461 15.90 11.10 22.26
CA ASP A 461 16.62 11.13 20.98
C ASP A 461 16.36 9.88 20.11
N THR A 462 15.65 8.89 20.65
CA THR A 462 15.33 7.64 19.96
C THR A 462 13.85 7.30 20.15
N LEU A 463 13.17 6.99 19.06
CA LEU A 463 11.85 6.38 19.03
C LEU A 463 12.02 4.87 18.82
N VAL A 464 11.52 4.06 19.73
CA VAL A 464 11.58 2.60 19.63
C VAL A 464 10.22 2.08 19.18
N TRP A 465 10.19 1.51 17.99
CA TRP A 465 9.02 0.90 17.37
C TRP A 465 9.10 -0.61 17.39
N MET A 466 7.98 -1.30 17.63
CA MET A 466 7.93 -2.76 17.60
C MET A 466 6.84 -3.24 16.66
N GLN A 467 7.25 -3.95 15.61
CA GLN A 467 6.38 -4.52 14.58
C GLN A 467 6.27 -6.05 14.70
N ASN A 468 5.49 -6.67 13.80
CA ASN A 468 5.14 -8.08 13.89
C ASN A 468 6.30 -9.02 13.57
N ALA A 469 7.17 -8.64 12.63
CA ALA A 469 8.29 -9.47 12.20
C ALA A 469 9.53 -8.63 11.87
N GLU A 470 10.68 -9.30 11.77
CA GLU A 470 11.91 -8.73 11.22
C GLU A 470 11.72 -8.44 9.73
N PRO A 471 12.20 -7.28 9.23
CA PRO A 471 12.29 -7.05 7.80
C PRO A 471 13.14 -8.12 7.12
N LEU A 472 12.71 -8.62 5.97
CA LEU A 472 13.45 -9.62 5.21
C LEU A 472 14.65 -9.01 4.48
N SER A 473 14.47 -7.83 3.91
CA SER A 473 15.53 -6.98 3.35
C SER A 473 15.08 -5.52 3.31
N LEU A 474 15.97 -4.63 2.86
CA LEU A 474 15.69 -3.21 2.63
C LEU A 474 15.68 -2.87 1.14
N TYR A 475 15.50 -3.85 0.28
CA TYR A 475 15.24 -3.67 -1.15
C TYR A 475 13.76 -3.94 -1.43
N CYS A 476 12.92 -2.93 -1.24
CA CYS A 476 11.46 -3.04 -1.37
C CYS A 476 11.02 -3.67 -2.70
N GLY A 477 11.78 -3.46 -3.80
CA GLY A 477 11.45 -3.99 -5.12
C GLY A 477 11.27 -5.52 -5.18
N ASP A 478 11.88 -6.25 -4.25
CA ASP A 478 11.80 -7.73 -4.17
C ASP A 478 11.17 -8.23 -2.86
N GLU A 479 10.42 -7.37 -2.13
CA GLU A 479 9.74 -7.75 -0.89
C GLU A 479 8.22 -7.53 -1.01
N THR A 480 7.46 -8.34 -0.25
CA THR A 480 5.98 -8.28 -0.26
C THR A 480 5.38 -8.18 1.14
N ASP A 481 6.19 -8.27 2.19
CA ASP A 481 5.72 -8.15 3.57
C ASP A 481 5.73 -6.70 4.06
N GLY A 482 4.70 -6.32 4.79
CA GLY A 482 4.52 -4.95 5.27
C GLY A 482 5.63 -4.47 6.21
N GLU A 483 6.28 -5.38 6.91
CA GLU A 483 7.36 -5.09 7.84
C GLU A 483 8.64 -4.65 7.09
N SER A 484 8.96 -5.29 5.96
CA SER A 484 10.06 -4.89 5.07
C SER A 484 9.74 -3.59 4.35
N LEU A 485 8.53 -3.46 3.80
CA LEU A 485 8.09 -2.24 3.09
C LEU A 485 8.17 -1.02 4.01
N ARG A 486 7.62 -1.10 5.22
CA ARG A 486 7.72 -0.03 6.23
C ARG A 486 9.17 0.32 6.57
N ALA A 487 10.02 -0.69 6.63
CA ALA A 487 11.43 -0.49 6.99
C ALA A 487 12.21 0.23 5.89
N CYS A 488 12.04 -0.16 4.62
CA CYS A 488 12.79 0.44 3.52
C CYS A 488 12.30 1.85 3.15
N GLU A 489 11.02 2.18 3.36
CA GLU A 489 10.48 3.53 3.15
C GLU A 489 11.14 4.61 4.00
N GLN A 490 11.79 4.24 5.10
CA GLN A 490 12.52 5.22 5.92
C GLN A 490 13.82 5.68 5.25
N VAL A 491 14.31 4.94 4.27
CA VAL A 491 15.59 5.19 3.59
C VAL A 491 15.41 5.51 2.11
N ASN A 492 14.48 4.84 1.43
CA ASN A 492 14.25 5.00 0.00
C ASN A 492 12.91 5.71 -0.26
N GLU A 493 12.88 6.56 -1.26
CA GLU A 493 11.69 7.28 -1.70
C GLU A 493 11.35 6.93 -3.14
N ALA A 494 10.07 6.99 -3.47
CA ALA A 494 9.56 6.82 -4.83
C ALA A 494 9.28 8.18 -5.51
N LEU A 495 8.85 8.16 -6.77
CA LEU A 495 8.50 9.37 -7.52
C LEU A 495 7.37 10.16 -6.86
N TYR A 496 6.38 9.46 -6.33
CA TYR A 496 5.31 9.98 -5.49
C TYR A 496 5.37 9.30 -4.12
N ALA A 497 4.63 9.80 -3.18
CA ALA A 497 4.43 9.22 -1.85
C ALA A 497 2.93 9.26 -1.52
N TYR A 498 2.53 8.65 -0.42
CA TYR A 498 1.18 8.84 0.09
C TYR A 498 1.14 9.92 1.17
N GLU A 499 0.01 10.61 1.26
CA GLU A 499 -0.26 11.52 2.36
C GLU A 499 -0.06 10.80 3.70
N ILE A 500 0.55 11.49 4.66
CA ILE A 500 0.84 10.91 5.98
C ILE A 500 -0.47 10.51 6.68
N GLY A 501 -0.62 9.21 6.94
CA GLY A 501 -1.84 8.65 7.52
C GLY A 501 -3.03 8.64 6.57
N GLY A 502 -2.84 8.93 5.29
CA GLY A 502 -3.85 8.94 4.23
C GLY A 502 -3.54 7.99 3.09
N THR A 503 -4.25 8.19 1.97
CA THR A 503 -4.13 7.36 0.77
C THR A 503 -3.95 8.19 -0.51
N GLU A 504 -3.99 9.52 -0.42
CA GLU A 504 -3.78 10.39 -1.58
C GLU A 504 -2.31 10.33 -2.02
N ALA A 505 -2.09 10.10 -3.32
CA ALA A 505 -0.76 10.16 -3.89
C ALA A 505 -0.30 11.62 -4.03
N ILE A 506 0.80 11.95 -3.36
CA ILE A 506 1.38 13.30 -3.34
C ILE A 506 2.79 13.29 -3.95
N PRO A 507 3.29 14.43 -4.46
CA PRO A 507 4.64 14.53 -5.00
C PRO A 507 5.74 14.11 -4.00
N GLY A 508 6.60 13.18 -4.44
CA GLY A 508 7.80 12.71 -3.74
C GLY A 508 9.08 13.22 -4.41
N LEU A 509 9.87 12.32 -5.01
CA LEU A 509 11.06 12.67 -5.81
C LEU A 509 10.70 13.36 -7.13
N ALA A 510 9.49 13.16 -7.66
CA ALA A 510 8.95 14.01 -8.72
C ALA A 510 8.13 15.16 -8.11
N THR A 511 8.24 16.35 -8.69
CA THR A 511 7.41 17.51 -8.34
C THR A 511 6.03 17.45 -8.99
N GLU A 512 5.97 16.81 -10.17
CA GLU A 512 4.73 16.51 -10.90
C GLU A 512 4.97 15.38 -11.90
N CYS A 513 3.92 14.62 -12.21
CA CYS A 513 3.86 13.73 -13.37
C CYS A 513 2.59 14.05 -14.16
N VAL A 514 2.73 14.37 -15.44
CA VAL A 514 1.65 14.79 -16.32
C VAL A 514 1.40 13.73 -17.38
N ALA A 515 0.15 13.29 -17.50
CA ALA A 515 -0.27 12.38 -18.55
C ALA A 515 -0.43 13.08 -19.90
N SER A 516 -0.14 12.37 -20.98
CA SER A 516 -0.63 12.73 -22.32
C SER A 516 -2.17 12.68 -22.38
N ASP A 517 -2.77 13.29 -23.39
CA ASP A 517 -4.24 13.33 -23.55
C ASP A 517 -4.91 11.94 -23.53
N ASP A 518 -4.17 10.92 -23.94
CA ASP A 518 -4.61 9.52 -23.95
C ASP A 518 -4.04 8.68 -22.81
N ALA A 519 -3.33 9.30 -21.84
CA ALA A 519 -2.61 8.69 -20.72
C ALA A 519 -1.74 7.47 -21.08
N SER A 520 -1.31 7.37 -22.32
CA SER A 520 -0.34 6.36 -22.76
C SER A 520 1.11 6.79 -22.52
N THR A 521 1.32 8.05 -22.13
CA THR A 521 2.64 8.60 -21.79
C THR A 521 2.51 9.48 -20.56
N TRP A 522 3.39 9.27 -19.60
CA TRP A 522 3.50 10.09 -18.40
C TRP A 522 4.88 10.74 -18.36
N THR A 523 4.91 12.07 -18.25
CA THR A 523 6.14 12.85 -18.14
C THR A 523 6.26 13.36 -16.71
N CYS A 524 7.29 12.90 -16.00
CA CYS A 524 7.58 13.28 -14.62
C CYS A 524 8.74 14.26 -14.56
N THR A 525 8.52 15.40 -13.90
CA THR A 525 9.55 16.40 -13.58
C THR A 525 10.12 16.08 -12.20
N LEU A 526 11.40 15.78 -12.13
CA LEU A 526 12.10 15.43 -10.91
C LEU A 526 12.46 16.65 -10.07
N ARG A 527 12.63 16.45 -8.79
CA ARG A 527 13.07 17.47 -7.84
C ARG A 527 14.55 17.77 -8.02
N ASP A 528 14.91 19.05 -8.17
CA ASP A 528 16.30 19.48 -8.28
C ASP A 528 16.98 19.55 -6.91
N GLY A 529 18.29 19.25 -6.86
CA GLY A 529 19.12 19.34 -5.67
C GLY A 529 18.92 18.20 -4.66
N VAL A 530 18.23 17.13 -5.02
CA VAL A 530 18.17 15.90 -4.21
C VAL A 530 19.49 15.16 -4.32
N THR A 531 19.99 14.65 -3.18
CA THR A 531 21.15 13.77 -3.13
C THR A 531 20.83 12.48 -2.38
N PHE A 532 21.47 11.42 -2.78
CA PHE A 532 21.51 10.19 -1.99
C PHE A 532 22.30 10.39 -0.71
N SER A 533 22.14 9.51 0.26
CA SER A 533 22.75 9.65 1.59
C SER A 533 24.29 9.53 1.60
N ASP A 534 24.90 9.03 0.56
CA ASP A 534 26.34 8.99 0.34
C ASP A 534 26.89 10.25 -0.36
N GLY A 535 26.00 11.13 -0.82
CA GLY A 535 26.30 12.41 -1.47
C GLY A 535 26.28 12.37 -3.00
N ALA A 536 25.89 11.25 -3.62
CA ALA A 536 25.66 11.20 -5.07
C ALA A 536 24.41 12.03 -5.43
N ASP A 537 24.45 12.71 -6.59
CA ASP A 537 23.31 13.48 -7.10
C ASP A 537 22.23 12.53 -7.66
N PHE A 538 20.97 12.79 -7.33
CA PHE A 538 19.82 12.10 -7.91
C PHE A 538 19.47 12.69 -9.28
N ASP A 539 19.23 11.81 -10.27
CA ASP A 539 18.81 12.24 -11.60
C ASP A 539 17.86 11.22 -12.31
N ALA A 540 17.46 11.53 -13.54
CA ALA A 540 16.52 10.73 -14.30
C ALA A 540 17.08 9.35 -14.73
N ASN A 541 18.40 9.17 -14.81
CA ASN A 541 18.98 7.86 -15.10
C ASN A 541 18.79 6.88 -13.93
N ASP A 542 18.81 7.36 -12.68
CA ASP A 542 18.54 6.53 -11.51
C ASP A 542 17.11 5.96 -11.56
N VAL A 543 16.16 6.77 -12.02
CA VAL A 543 14.78 6.31 -12.24
C VAL A 543 14.74 5.23 -13.30
N VAL A 544 15.37 5.47 -14.47
CA VAL A 544 15.39 4.48 -15.57
C VAL A 544 16.00 3.17 -15.11
N VAL A 545 17.14 3.19 -14.40
CA VAL A 545 17.83 1.99 -13.93
C VAL A 545 17.03 1.26 -12.86
N SER A 546 16.45 1.98 -11.90
CA SER A 546 15.64 1.38 -10.82
C SER A 546 14.44 0.61 -11.39
N TYR A 547 13.72 1.21 -12.32
CA TYR A 547 12.60 0.54 -12.99
C TYR A 547 13.06 -0.59 -13.91
N ALA A 548 14.13 -0.40 -14.70
CA ALA A 548 14.67 -1.44 -15.59
C ALA A 548 15.10 -2.68 -14.82
N ALA A 549 15.75 -2.51 -13.66
CA ALA A 549 16.17 -3.60 -12.79
C ALA A 549 15.00 -4.46 -12.27
N MET A 550 13.84 -3.85 -12.01
CA MET A 550 12.64 -4.59 -11.63
C MET A 550 11.88 -5.16 -12.84
N TRP A 551 11.88 -4.43 -13.95
CA TRP A 551 11.09 -4.74 -15.15
C TRP A 551 11.64 -5.90 -15.96
N ASP A 552 12.95 -5.96 -16.15
CA ASP A 552 13.59 -6.92 -17.05
C ASP A 552 14.28 -8.04 -16.27
N ALA A 553 13.72 -9.26 -16.34
CA ALA A 553 14.29 -10.41 -15.65
C ALA A 553 15.69 -10.82 -16.15
N GLU A 554 16.12 -10.32 -17.33
CA GLU A 554 17.50 -10.49 -17.85
C GLU A 554 18.41 -9.29 -17.51
N HIS A 555 17.89 -8.23 -16.87
CA HIS A 555 18.73 -7.09 -16.49
C HIS A 555 19.81 -7.49 -15.50
N PRO A 556 21.07 -7.04 -15.66
CA PRO A 556 22.17 -7.41 -14.75
C PRO A 556 21.92 -7.07 -13.29
N LEU A 557 21.07 -6.05 -13.01
CA LEU A 557 20.68 -5.61 -11.69
C LEU A 557 19.33 -6.19 -11.21
N HIS A 558 18.73 -7.11 -11.99
CA HIS A 558 17.56 -7.88 -11.54
C HIS A 558 17.99 -8.91 -10.49
N VAL A 559 18.49 -8.42 -9.37
CA VAL A 559 19.11 -9.20 -8.31
C VAL A 559 18.49 -8.71 -6.99
N GLY A 560 17.61 -9.47 -6.41
CA GLY A 560 17.00 -9.18 -5.11
C GLY A 560 17.37 -10.25 -4.07
N ARG A 561 16.66 -10.23 -2.96
CA ARG A 561 16.77 -11.29 -1.95
C ARG A 561 16.26 -12.62 -2.52
N SER A 562 15.04 -12.62 -3.04
CA SER A 562 14.40 -13.78 -3.67
C SER A 562 14.63 -13.82 -5.18
N GLY A 563 14.67 -12.68 -5.84
CA GLY A 563 14.71 -12.51 -7.29
C GLY A 563 13.34 -12.69 -7.96
N ALA A 564 12.25 -12.76 -7.18
CA ALA A 564 10.90 -12.97 -7.69
C ALA A 564 10.22 -11.68 -8.17
N PHE A 565 10.51 -10.55 -7.53
CA PHE A 565 9.91 -9.24 -7.83
C PHE A 565 8.40 -9.31 -8.04
N GLU A 566 7.70 -9.98 -7.12
CA GLU A 566 6.30 -10.42 -7.29
C GLU A 566 5.32 -9.28 -7.59
N TYR A 567 5.58 -8.08 -7.07
CA TYR A 567 4.74 -6.91 -7.36
C TYR A 567 4.86 -6.43 -8.80
N TRP A 568 5.99 -6.67 -9.46
CA TRP A 568 6.17 -6.20 -10.83
C TRP A 568 5.14 -6.80 -11.80
N PRO A 569 5.04 -8.13 -11.95
CA PRO A 569 4.02 -8.72 -12.82
C PRO A 569 2.60 -8.45 -12.34
N GLY A 570 2.38 -8.34 -11.04
CA GLY A 570 1.06 -8.04 -10.47
C GLY A 570 0.54 -6.63 -10.81
N LEU A 571 1.43 -5.63 -10.87
CA LEU A 571 1.05 -4.22 -11.05
C LEU A 571 1.29 -3.70 -12.46
N TRP A 572 2.31 -4.23 -13.16
CA TRP A 572 2.69 -3.82 -14.50
C TRP A 572 2.48 -4.91 -15.57
N GLY A 573 1.86 -6.05 -15.19
CA GLY A 573 1.37 -7.08 -16.11
C GLY A 573 2.40 -8.05 -16.66
N GLY A 574 3.69 -7.92 -16.34
CA GLY A 574 4.71 -8.88 -16.71
C GLY A 574 6.12 -8.31 -16.92
N PHE A 575 7.11 -9.19 -16.85
CA PHE A 575 8.51 -8.85 -17.12
C PHE A 575 8.78 -8.67 -18.62
N LEU A 576 9.75 -7.82 -18.93
CA LEU A 576 10.19 -7.61 -20.34
C LEU A 576 10.77 -8.89 -20.94
N ASN A 577 11.65 -9.58 -20.22
CA ASN A 577 12.21 -10.87 -20.59
C ASN A 577 11.84 -11.88 -19.50
N PRO A 578 10.60 -12.42 -19.53
CA PRO A 578 10.14 -13.30 -18.46
C PRO A 578 10.99 -14.57 -18.38
N PRO A 579 11.26 -15.09 -17.17
CA PRO A 579 11.94 -16.36 -17.03
C PRO A 579 11.13 -17.47 -17.72
N PRO A 580 11.80 -18.50 -18.27
CA PRO A 580 11.07 -19.63 -18.87
C PRO A 580 10.15 -20.24 -17.82
N PRO A 581 8.94 -20.69 -18.21
CA PRO A 581 8.00 -21.31 -17.27
C PRO A 581 8.67 -22.48 -16.54
N ALA A 582 8.43 -22.57 -15.24
CA ALA A 582 8.96 -23.66 -14.42
C ALA A 582 8.51 -25.01 -15.02
N SER A 583 9.47 -25.89 -15.31
CA SER A 583 9.25 -27.18 -15.98
C SER A 583 8.65 -28.23 -15.05
#